data_d17bb05bfbdef3b39eed7fceddc1b6ae
#
_entry.id   d17bb05bfbdef3b39eed7fceddc1b6ae
#
_cell.length_a   1.000
_cell.length_b   1.000
_cell.length_c   1.000
_cell.angle_alpha   90.00
_cell.angle_beta   90.00
_cell.angle_gamma   90.00
#
_symmetry.space_group_name_H-M   'P 1'
#
loop_
_entity.id
_entity.type
_entity.pdbx_description
1 polymer ?
#
loop_
_entity_poly.entity_id
_entity_poly.type
_entity_poly.pdbx_seq_one_letter_code
_entity_poly.pdbx_strand_id
1 'polypeptide(L)'
;MKSKSDIIYKLPLFCSLFALLVAVPLRVYQYFKILEPETGFYNKIDFSVYVIYFLLGIAMVIGIAIPLINRKNIITVSRPKKSSAFLVISIIIAVTIIVDSASQLISYFDLYEQAVSSSTQIAKYVKDQGGNMLLIQSVFGAIAAIYFFVTGLAVGVGNSDGTKFKVLAFAPVLWCIFKLLYRFKRTISFVNVSDLLLELFAIVFLMLFFLAFSQVVSAIDASDVYWKLYAYGIPAAMFTLMCFLPRFIVMAVGHSELLCTHHGISYSDLGVAIYIIYALLSRAKAQTNNTEEQSE
;
A
#
# COMPACT_ATOMS: atom_id res chain seq x y z
N MET A 1 -2.95 -8.84 -32.73
CA MET A 1 -1.99 -8.55 -31.64
C MET A 1 -2.62 -7.83 -30.44
N LYS A 2 -3.67 -7.01 -30.59
CA LYS A 2 -4.43 -6.34 -29.52
C LYS A 2 -4.80 -7.25 -28.33
N SER A 3 -5.20 -8.49 -28.61
CA SER A 3 -5.69 -9.43 -27.56
C SER A 3 -4.62 -9.87 -26.56
N LYS A 4 -3.33 -10.00 -26.94
CA LYS A 4 -2.29 -10.49 -26.02
C LYS A 4 -1.79 -9.42 -25.03
N SER A 5 -1.62 -8.17 -25.47
CA SER A 5 -1.18 -7.10 -24.58
C SER A 5 -2.23 -6.78 -23.52
N ASP A 6 -3.52 -6.74 -23.91
CA ASP A 6 -4.63 -6.48 -22.98
C ASP A 6 -4.75 -7.55 -21.89
N ILE A 7 -4.51 -8.81 -22.19
CA ILE A 7 -4.55 -9.91 -21.23
C ILE A 7 -3.46 -9.74 -20.16
N ILE A 8 -2.25 -9.32 -20.54
CA ILE A 8 -1.11 -9.17 -19.63
C ILE A 8 -1.42 -8.19 -18.48
N TYR A 9 -2.17 -7.12 -18.75
CA TYR A 9 -2.46 -6.09 -17.76
C TYR A 9 -3.82 -6.28 -17.07
N LYS A 10 -4.84 -6.66 -17.84
CA LYS A 10 -6.21 -6.76 -17.34
C LYS A 10 -6.46 -8.02 -16.52
N LEU A 11 -5.87 -9.15 -16.89
CA LEU A 11 -6.11 -10.42 -16.20
C LEU A 11 -5.64 -10.42 -14.76
N PRO A 12 -4.41 -9.98 -14.38
CA PRO A 12 -4.00 -9.93 -12.99
C PRO A 12 -4.83 -8.96 -12.16
N LEU A 13 -5.19 -7.79 -12.72
CA LEU A 13 -6.06 -6.83 -12.05
C LEU A 13 -7.47 -7.40 -11.82
N PHE A 14 -8.03 -8.09 -12.81
CA PHE A 14 -9.34 -8.72 -12.68
C PHE A 14 -9.33 -9.83 -11.63
N CYS A 15 -8.30 -10.68 -11.61
CA CYS A 15 -8.15 -11.73 -10.60
C CYS A 15 -8.03 -11.14 -9.18
N SER A 16 -7.27 -10.06 -9.02
CA SER A 16 -7.13 -9.37 -7.74
C SER A 16 -8.44 -8.71 -7.29
N LEU A 17 -9.18 -8.09 -8.22
CA LEU A 17 -10.49 -7.50 -7.94
C LEU A 17 -11.51 -8.57 -7.55
N PHE A 18 -11.54 -9.69 -8.24
CA PHE A 18 -12.41 -10.83 -7.92
C PHE A 18 -12.07 -11.41 -6.54
N ALA A 19 -10.78 -11.59 -6.23
CA ALA A 19 -10.34 -12.05 -4.92
C ALA A 19 -10.81 -11.10 -3.80
N LEU A 20 -10.69 -9.79 -4.00
CA LEU A 20 -11.17 -8.78 -3.04
C LEU A 20 -12.69 -8.81 -2.87
N LEU A 21 -13.44 -8.95 -3.97
CA LEU A 21 -14.90 -8.99 -3.94
C LEU A 21 -15.44 -10.12 -3.08
N VAL A 22 -14.71 -11.26 -3.00
CA VAL A 22 -15.06 -12.39 -2.13
C VAL A 22 -14.43 -12.26 -0.75
N ALA A 23 -13.15 -11.88 -0.68
CA ALA A 23 -12.39 -11.86 0.57
C ALA A 23 -12.85 -10.76 1.54
N VAL A 24 -13.24 -9.57 1.04
CA VAL A 24 -13.67 -8.45 1.89
C VAL A 24 -14.94 -8.77 2.67
N PRO A 25 -16.05 -9.26 2.06
CA PRO A 25 -17.24 -9.65 2.81
C PRO A 25 -16.97 -10.80 3.80
N LEU A 26 -16.15 -11.78 3.42
CA LEU A 26 -15.76 -12.87 4.33
C LEU A 26 -14.97 -12.35 5.52
N ARG A 27 -14.08 -11.35 5.32
CA ARG A 27 -13.33 -10.76 6.42
C ARG A 27 -14.22 -9.94 7.34
N VAL A 28 -15.19 -9.20 6.80
CA VAL A 28 -16.22 -8.51 7.59
C VAL A 28 -17.01 -9.52 8.43
N TYR A 29 -17.45 -10.64 7.83
CA TYR A 29 -18.10 -11.74 8.56
C TYR A 29 -17.23 -12.27 9.70
N GLN A 30 -15.91 -12.41 9.50
CA GLN A 30 -14.97 -12.86 10.53
C GLN A 30 -14.90 -11.89 11.71
N TYR A 31 -14.90 -10.56 11.47
CA TYR A 31 -14.94 -9.57 12.55
C TYR A 31 -16.21 -9.70 13.42
N PHE A 32 -17.36 -10.00 12.82
CA PHE A 32 -18.61 -10.12 13.56
C PHE A 32 -18.81 -11.45 14.28
N LYS A 33 -18.19 -12.56 13.81
CA LYS A 33 -18.57 -13.92 14.27
C LYS A 33 -17.43 -14.80 14.74
N ILE A 34 -16.20 -14.49 14.38
CA ILE A 34 -15.10 -15.45 14.51
C ILE A 34 -13.90 -14.84 15.22
N LEU A 35 -13.64 -13.54 15.03
CA LEU A 35 -12.53 -12.85 15.67
C LEU A 35 -12.93 -12.38 17.07
N GLU A 36 -12.03 -12.59 18.02
CA GLU A 36 -12.14 -12.03 19.35
C GLU A 36 -11.60 -10.59 19.34
N PRO A 37 -12.41 -9.58 19.74
CA PRO A 37 -12.02 -8.17 19.62
C PRO A 37 -10.80 -7.79 20.47
N GLU A 38 -10.61 -8.45 21.64
CA GLU A 38 -9.53 -8.13 22.56
C GLU A 38 -8.17 -8.66 22.09
N THR A 39 -8.13 -9.87 21.55
CA THR A 39 -6.91 -10.56 21.18
C THR A 39 -6.67 -10.63 19.67
N GLY A 40 -7.73 -10.47 18.86
CA GLY A 40 -7.69 -10.64 17.41
C GLY A 40 -7.43 -12.07 16.93
N PHE A 41 -7.54 -13.04 17.85
CA PHE A 41 -7.47 -14.46 17.50
C PHE A 41 -8.80 -14.96 16.97
N TYR A 42 -8.73 -16.06 16.23
CA TYR A 42 -9.92 -16.79 15.82
C TYR A 42 -10.44 -17.66 16.97
N ASN A 43 -11.67 -17.41 17.44
CA ASN A 43 -12.33 -18.24 18.46
C ASN A 43 -12.53 -19.68 18.00
N LYS A 44 -12.63 -19.89 16.68
CA LYS A 44 -12.72 -21.20 16.04
C LYS A 44 -12.08 -21.13 14.65
N ILE A 45 -11.52 -22.24 14.21
CA ILE A 45 -11.04 -22.38 12.83
C ILE A 45 -12.26 -22.59 11.93
N ASP A 46 -12.53 -21.59 11.09
CA ASP A 46 -13.63 -21.57 10.14
C ASP A 46 -13.11 -21.71 8.72
N PHE A 47 -13.91 -22.33 7.85
CA PHE A 47 -13.54 -22.51 6.44
C PHE A 47 -13.26 -21.17 5.72
N SER A 48 -13.92 -20.09 6.13
CA SER A 48 -13.69 -18.75 5.59
C SER A 48 -12.22 -18.29 5.69
N VAL A 49 -11.48 -18.73 6.71
CA VAL A 49 -10.06 -18.39 6.89
C VAL A 49 -9.23 -18.96 5.75
N TYR A 50 -9.43 -20.24 5.45
CA TYR A 50 -8.72 -20.91 4.34
C TYR A 50 -9.09 -20.31 2.98
N VAL A 51 -10.37 -19.99 2.76
CA VAL A 51 -10.83 -19.38 1.51
C VAL A 51 -10.16 -18.03 1.27
N ILE A 52 -10.09 -17.16 2.27
CA ILE A 52 -9.45 -15.85 2.13
C ILE A 52 -7.97 -16.01 1.76
N TYR A 53 -7.21 -16.79 2.52
CA TYR A 53 -5.78 -16.94 2.24
C TYR A 53 -5.51 -17.63 0.90
N PHE A 54 -6.33 -18.61 0.52
CA PHE A 54 -6.20 -19.30 -0.76
C PHE A 54 -6.47 -18.36 -1.94
N LEU A 55 -7.55 -17.56 -1.89
CA LEU A 55 -7.90 -16.61 -2.94
C LEU A 55 -6.85 -15.50 -3.08
N LEU A 56 -6.43 -14.91 -1.96
CA LEU A 56 -5.39 -13.88 -1.97
C LEU A 56 -4.05 -14.44 -2.44
N GLY A 57 -3.70 -15.65 -2.03
CA GLY A 57 -2.47 -16.34 -2.46
C GLY A 57 -2.45 -16.61 -3.96
N ILE A 58 -3.54 -17.12 -4.53
CA ILE A 58 -3.64 -17.35 -5.98
C ILE A 58 -3.58 -16.01 -6.73
N ALA A 59 -4.33 -15.00 -6.30
CA ALA A 59 -4.33 -13.70 -6.95
C ALA A 59 -2.93 -13.04 -6.90
N MET A 60 -2.21 -13.17 -5.79
CA MET A 60 -0.83 -12.72 -5.63
C MET A 60 0.09 -13.45 -6.62
N VAL A 61 0.03 -14.77 -6.70
CA VAL A 61 0.87 -15.55 -7.61
C VAL A 61 0.59 -15.17 -9.07
N ILE A 62 -0.68 -15.02 -9.46
CA ILE A 62 -1.08 -14.57 -10.79
C ILE A 62 -0.56 -13.15 -11.05
N GLY A 63 -0.70 -12.25 -10.05
CA GLY A 63 -0.24 -10.86 -10.10
C GLY A 63 1.25 -10.72 -10.35
N ILE A 64 2.06 -11.65 -9.85
CA ILE A 64 3.52 -11.67 -10.02
C ILE A 64 3.92 -12.45 -11.28
N ALA A 65 3.36 -13.64 -11.49
CA ALA A 65 3.80 -14.55 -12.55
C ALA A 65 3.52 -14.01 -13.95
N ILE A 66 2.35 -13.40 -14.18
CA ILE A 66 2.01 -12.88 -15.51
C ILE A 66 2.94 -11.76 -15.96
N PRO A 67 3.21 -10.70 -15.19
CA PRO A 67 4.21 -9.70 -15.57
C PRO A 67 5.62 -10.26 -15.70
N LEU A 68 6.01 -11.21 -14.85
CA LEU A 68 7.34 -11.83 -14.90
C LEU A 68 7.56 -12.64 -16.20
N ILE A 69 6.59 -13.47 -16.57
CA ILE A 69 6.66 -14.27 -17.82
C ILE A 69 6.70 -13.36 -19.04
N ASN A 70 5.96 -12.26 -19.02
CA ASN A 70 5.84 -11.32 -20.12
C ASN A 70 6.78 -10.11 -20.02
N ARG A 71 7.83 -10.17 -19.19
CA ARG A 71 8.73 -9.05 -18.93
C ARG A 71 9.31 -8.37 -20.16
N LYS A 72 9.60 -9.15 -21.22
CA LYS A 72 10.13 -8.65 -22.49
C LYS A 72 9.10 -7.89 -23.34
N ASN A 73 7.82 -8.11 -23.10
CA ASN A 73 6.72 -7.49 -23.85
C ASN A 73 6.21 -6.21 -23.18
N ILE A 74 6.65 -5.93 -21.95
CA ILE A 74 6.30 -4.73 -21.21
C ILE A 74 7.28 -3.63 -21.61
N ILE A 75 6.86 -2.79 -22.55
CA ILE A 75 7.69 -1.73 -23.16
C ILE A 75 7.73 -0.51 -22.23
N THR A 76 8.84 0.22 -22.27
CA THR A 76 9.00 1.52 -21.64
C THR A 76 7.98 2.53 -22.17
N VAL A 77 7.09 2.96 -21.34
CA VAL A 77 6.11 3.99 -21.70
C VAL A 77 6.70 5.36 -21.42
N SER A 78 6.62 6.26 -22.41
CA SER A 78 6.97 7.67 -22.22
C SER A 78 6.16 8.28 -21.05
N ARG A 79 6.77 9.25 -20.39
CA ARG A 79 6.16 9.93 -19.23
C ARG A 79 4.78 10.46 -19.57
N PRO A 80 3.82 10.39 -18.66
CA PRO A 80 2.49 10.94 -18.90
C PRO A 80 2.61 12.43 -19.24
N LYS A 81 2.02 12.80 -20.37
CA LYS A 81 1.76 14.21 -20.70
C LYS A 81 0.83 14.79 -19.60
N LYS A 82 0.68 16.10 -19.55
CA LYS A 82 -0.22 16.82 -18.63
C LYS A 82 -1.49 16.00 -18.30
N SER A 83 -1.70 15.70 -17.02
CA SER A 83 -2.85 14.90 -16.54
C SER A 83 -3.42 15.49 -15.26
N SER A 84 -4.62 16.09 -15.37
CA SER A 84 -5.35 16.60 -14.19
C SER A 84 -5.76 15.46 -13.24
N ALA A 85 -6.06 14.27 -13.77
CA ALA A 85 -6.40 13.12 -12.93
C ALA A 85 -5.20 12.66 -12.09
N PHE A 86 -3.98 12.68 -12.64
CA PHE A 86 -2.78 12.38 -11.87
C PHE A 86 -2.55 13.37 -10.73
N LEU A 87 -2.80 14.66 -10.97
CA LEU A 87 -2.71 15.69 -9.94
C LEU A 87 -3.68 15.42 -8.78
N VAL A 88 -4.97 15.16 -9.09
CA VAL A 88 -5.98 14.89 -8.06
C VAL A 88 -5.60 13.67 -7.21
N ILE A 89 -5.18 12.58 -7.84
CA ILE A 89 -4.79 11.35 -7.16
C ILE A 89 -3.51 11.55 -6.32
N SER A 90 -2.56 12.34 -6.82
CA SER A 90 -1.36 12.68 -6.07
C SER A 90 -1.65 13.57 -4.85
N ILE A 91 -2.68 14.42 -4.91
CA ILE A 91 -3.16 15.16 -3.74
C ILE A 91 -3.84 14.21 -2.74
N ILE A 92 -4.69 13.28 -3.21
CA ILE A 92 -5.35 12.31 -2.34
C ILE A 92 -4.34 11.48 -1.55
N ILE A 93 -3.33 10.91 -2.22
CA ILE A 93 -2.30 10.13 -1.51
C ILE A 93 -1.49 11.00 -0.55
N ALA A 94 -1.14 12.23 -0.92
CA ALA A 94 -0.41 13.14 -0.05
C ALA A 94 -1.20 13.45 1.23
N VAL A 95 -2.50 13.78 1.10
CA VAL A 95 -3.38 14.08 2.23
C VAL A 95 -3.53 12.85 3.14
N THR A 96 -3.78 11.66 2.57
CA THR A 96 -3.96 10.45 3.38
C THR A 96 -2.69 10.06 4.14
N ILE A 97 -1.50 10.22 3.55
CA ILE A 97 -0.23 9.96 4.25
C ILE A 97 0.01 11.01 5.33
N ILE A 98 -0.34 12.30 5.12
CA ILE A 98 -0.21 13.34 6.15
C ILE A 98 -1.13 13.02 7.34
N VAL A 99 -2.38 12.62 7.10
CA VAL A 99 -3.32 12.25 8.16
C VAL A 99 -2.77 11.09 8.98
N ASP A 100 -2.27 10.04 8.34
CA ASP A 100 -1.67 8.90 9.05
C ASP A 100 -0.39 9.31 9.81
N SER A 101 0.45 10.17 9.22
CA SER A 101 1.67 10.66 9.88
C SER A 101 1.33 11.51 11.12
N ALA A 102 0.29 12.33 11.04
CA ALA A 102 -0.21 13.09 12.19
C ALA A 102 -0.76 12.16 13.29
N SER A 103 -1.55 11.15 12.93
CA SER A 103 -2.06 10.15 13.88
C SER A 103 -0.93 9.38 14.58
N GLN A 104 0.13 9.05 13.84
CA GLN A 104 1.33 8.40 14.40
C GLN A 104 2.08 9.31 15.38
N LEU A 105 2.15 10.61 15.06
CA LEU A 105 2.77 11.58 15.95
C LEU A 105 1.95 11.75 17.25
N ILE A 106 0.63 11.78 17.17
CA ILE A 106 -0.26 11.78 18.33
C ILE A 106 -0.02 10.52 19.18
N SER A 107 -0.01 9.34 18.57
CA SER A 107 0.27 8.08 19.27
C SER A 107 1.66 8.07 19.93
N TYR A 108 2.65 8.75 19.36
CA TYR A 108 3.95 8.93 20.02
C TYR A 108 3.85 9.78 21.28
N PHE A 109 3.09 10.88 21.26
CA PHE A 109 2.87 11.71 22.45
C PHE A 109 2.09 10.97 23.52
N ASP A 110 1.07 10.18 23.15
CA ASP A 110 0.33 9.33 24.09
C ASP A 110 1.26 8.33 24.81
N LEU A 111 2.17 7.71 24.06
CA LEU A 111 3.20 6.81 24.64
C LEU A 111 4.15 7.57 25.59
N TYR A 112 4.49 8.79 25.24
CA TYR A 112 5.35 9.63 26.09
C TYR A 112 4.63 10.00 27.41
N GLU A 113 3.37 10.41 27.35
CA GLU A 113 2.55 10.71 28.54
C GLU A 113 2.36 9.49 29.44
N GLN A 114 2.11 8.31 28.86
CA GLN A 114 2.04 7.05 29.60
C GLN A 114 3.37 6.73 30.30
N ALA A 115 4.50 6.99 29.65
CA ALA A 115 5.81 6.80 30.25
C ALA A 115 6.05 7.75 31.44
N VAL A 116 5.62 9.00 31.35
CA VAL A 116 5.70 10.00 32.43
C VAL A 116 4.84 9.59 33.64
N SER A 117 3.59 9.15 33.37
CA SER A 117 2.65 8.75 34.42
C SER A 117 3.07 7.46 35.15
N SER A 118 3.77 6.56 34.48
CA SER A 118 4.22 5.28 35.06
C SER A 118 5.49 5.37 35.90
N SER A 119 6.07 6.56 36.11
CA SER A 119 7.30 6.81 36.87
C SER A 119 8.51 5.94 36.45
N THR A 120 8.49 5.41 35.25
CA THR A 120 9.56 4.59 34.67
C THR A 120 10.61 5.45 33.96
N GLN A 121 11.74 4.86 33.58
CA GLN A 121 12.71 5.55 32.72
C GLN A 121 12.06 5.85 31.35
N ILE A 122 11.59 7.07 31.17
CA ILE A 122 10.79 7.52 29.99
C ILE A 122 11.43 7.08 28.67
N ALA A 123 12.73 7.36 28.48
CA ALA A 123 13.42 7.03 27.26
C ALA A 123 13.46 5.51 26.98
N LYS A 124 13.57 4.69 28.03
CA LYS A 124 13.57 3.23 27.90
C LYS A 124 12.18 2.72 27.55
N TYR A 125 11.15 3.18 28.24
CA TYR A 125 9.75 2.80 27.97
C TYR A 125 9.35 3.13 26.52
N VAL A 126 9.56 4.38 26.08
CA VAL A 126 9.24 4.81 24.70
C VAL A 126 10.02 4.00 23.66
N LYS A 127 11.30 3.70 23.93
CA LYS A 127 12.12 2.87 23.05
C LYS A 127 11.61 1.42 22.97
N ASP A 128 11.24 0.82 24.10
CA ASP A 128 10.78 -0.57 24.18
C ASP A 128 9.42 -0.74 23.50
N GLN A 129 8.55 0.26 23.57
CA GLN A 129 7.25 0.31 22.86
C GLN A 129 7.39 0.73 21.37
N GLY A 130 8.61 0.90 20.86
CA GLY A 130 8.83 1.25 19.46
C GLY A 130 8.58 2.71 19.09
N GLY A 131 8.40 3.62 20.06
CA GLY A 131 8.08 5.02 19.83
C GLY A 131 9.08 5.73 18.91
N ASN A 132 10.38 5.41 19.00
CA ASN A 132 11.38 5.98 18.10
C ASN A 132 11.12 5.63 16.63
N MET A 133 10.68 4.39 16.35
CA MET A 133 10.35 3.96 14.99
C MET A 133 9.09 4.65 14.49
N LEU A 134 8.11 4.85 15.37
CA LEU A 134 6.88 5.57 15.07
C LEU A 134 7.15 7.03 14.71
N LEU A 135 8.02 7.72 15.47
CA LEU A 135 8.43 9.08 15.19
C LEU A 135 9.13 9.20 13.83
N ILE A 136 10.11 8.32 13.57
CA ILE A 136 10.86 8.32 12.30
C ILE A 136 9.92 7.99 11.13
N GLN A 137 9.01 7.04 11.30
CA GLN A 137 7.99 6.71 10.30
C GLN A 137 7.12 7.93 9.96
N SER A 138 6.66 8.68 10.97
CA SER A 138 5.86 9.90 10.79
C SER A 138 6.63 10.96 9.99
N VAL A 139 7.91 11.19 10.29
CA VAL A 139 8.76 12.14 9.56
C VAL A 139 8.93 11.73 8.09
N PHE A 140 9.28 10.47 7.82
CA PHE A 140 9.41 10.00 6.43
C PHE A 140 8.07 9.94 5.70
N GLY A 141 6.97 9.72 6.40
CA GLY A 141 5.62 9.85 5.85
C GLY A 141 5.32 11.27 5.38
N ALA A 142 5.63 12.28 6.21
CA ALA A 142 5.48 13.68 5.83
C ALA A 142 6.34 14.05 4.59
N ILE A 143 7.59 13.58 4.54
CA ILE A 143 8.47 13.80 3.38
C ILE A 143 7.91 13.09 2.13
N ALA A 144 7.39 11.87 2.27
CA ALA A 144 6.74 11.15 1.17
C ALA A 144 5.49 11.87 0.67
N ALA A 145 4.68 12.44 1.56
CA ALA A 145 3.53 13.24 1.18
C ALA A 145 3.92 14.49 0.37
N ILE A 146 4.96 15.20 0.79
CA ILE A 146 5.52 16.33 0.06
C ILE A 146 5.97 15.89 -1.35
N TYR A 147 6.64 14.73 -1.45
CA TYR A 147 7.04 14.17 -2.74
C TYR A 147 5.85 13.96 -3.67
N PHE A 148 4.77 13.30 -3.21
CA PHE A 148 3.58 13.07 -4.03
C PHE A 148 2.88 14.37 -4.42
N PHE A 149 2.79 15.32 -3.52
CA PHE A 149 2.20 16.63 -3.78
C PHE A 149 2.97 17.39 -4.86
N VAL A 150 4.30 17.52 -4.71
CA VAL A 150 5.15 18.25 -5.65
C VAL A 150 5.18 17.59 -7.04
N THR A 151 5.28 16.26 -7.09
CA THR A 151 5.26 15.53 -8.37
C THR A 151 3.88 15.60 -9.04
N GLY A 152 2.80 15.56 -8.26
CA GLY A 152 1.43 15.78 -8.75
C GLY A 152 1.26 17.15 -9.39
N LEU A 153 1.74 18.21 -8.72
CA LEU A 153 1.72 19.57 -9.25
C LEU A 153 2.55 19.68 -10.54
N ALA A 154 3.77 19.15 -10.55
CA ALA A 154 4.66 19.22 -11.71
C ALA A 154 4.02 18.59 -12.95
N VAL A 155 3.44 17.40 -12.84
CA VAL A 155 2.72 16.73 -13.93
C VAL A 155 1.42 17.46 -14.29
N GLY A 156 0.69 17.96 -13.30
CA GLY A 156 -0.56 18.71 -13.52
C GLY A 156 -0.37 19.99 -14.33
N VAL A 157 0.73 20.71 -14.10
CA VAL A 157 1.09 21.90 -14.86
C VAL A 157 1.72 21.58 -16.23
N GLY A 158 2.09 20.32 -16.47
CA GLY A 158 2.73 19.88 -17.72
C GLY A 158 4.25 20.05 -17.72
N ASN A 159 4.83 20.33 -16.56
CA ASN A 159 6.28 20.39 -16.39
C ASN A 159 6.80 18.96 -16.13
N SER A 160 7.28 18.30 -17.18
CA SER A 160 7.71 16.90 -17.14
C SER A 160 9.05 16.65 -16.42
N ASP A 161 9.68 17.70 -15.90
CA ASP A 161 10.98 17.64 -15.21
C ASP A 161 10.91 17.00 -13.80
N GLY A 162 10.10 15.94 -13.63
CA GLY A 162 10.08 15.12 -12.41
C GLY A 162 11.45 14.51 -12.03
N THR A 163 12.44 14.64 -12.92
CA THR A 163 13.84 14.28 -12.66
C THR A 163 14.51 15.13 -11.60
N LYS A 164 13.99 16.32 -11.30
CA LYS A 164 14.55 17.22 -10.28
C LYS A 164 14.43 16.66 -8.86
N PHE A 165 13.48 15.74 -8.63
CA PHE A 165 13.18 15.20 -7.31
C PHE A 165 13.51 13.71 -7.17
N LYS A 166 14.52 13.20 -7.91
CA LYS A 166 14.90 11.78 -7.90
C LYS A 166 15.20 11.24 -6.50
N VAL A 167 15.95 12.01 -5.70
CA VAL A 167 16.29 11.61 -4.33
C VAL A 167 15.06 11.53 -3.45
N LEU A 168 14.11 12.47 -3.62
CA LEU A 168 12.87 12.50 -2.85
C LEU A 168 11.94 11.31 -3.19
N ALA A 169 12.07 10.73 -4.39
CA ALA A 169 11.33 9.53 -4.81
C ALA A 169 11.64 8.31 -3.94
N PHE A 170 12.72 8.34 -3.17
CA PHE A 170 13.08 7.27 -2.25
C PHE A 170 12.39 7.40 -0.87
N ALA A 171 11.82 8.56 -0.55
CA ALA A 171 11.16 8.79 0.75
C ALA A 171 9.99 7.82 1.02
N PRO A 172 9.10 7.47 0.06
CA PRO A 172 8.07 6.45 0.28
C PRO A 172 8.63 5.07 0.64
N VAL A 173 9.82 4.71 0.12
CA VAL A 173 10.49 3.44 0.47
C VAL A 173 10.91 3.46 1.94
N LEU A 174 11.57 4.55 2.38
CA LEU A 174 12.00 4.71 3.77
C LEU A 174 10.79 4.72 4.71
N TRP A 175 9.71 5.40 4.34
CA TRP A 175 8.45 5.36 5.10
C TRP A 175 7.94 3.92 5.29
N CYS A 176 7.91 3.10 4.24
CA CYS A 176 7.52 1.69 4.33
C CYS A 176 8.50 0.87 5.20
N ILE A 177 9.81 1.10 5.11
CA ILE A 177 10.81 0.42 5.95
C ILE A 177 10.54 0.69 7.42
N PHE A 178 10.33 1.95 7.83
CA PHE A 178 10.07 2.29 9.23
C PHE A 178 8.68 1.82 9.68
N LYS A 179 7.67 1.81 8.80
CA LYS A 179 6.36 1.18 9.05
C LYS A 179 6.53 -0.31 9.35
N LEU A 180 7.36 -1.01 8.58
CA LEU A 180 7.67 -2.43 8.79
C LEU A 180 8.42 -2.66 10.11
N LEU A 181 9.48 -1.90 10.37
CA LEU A 181 10.27 -2.00 11.61
C LEU A 181 9.43 -1.73 12.86
N TYR A 182 8.54 -0.75 12.82
CA TYR A 182 7.60 -0.47 13.92
C TYR A 182 6.70 -1.67 14.18
N ARG A 183 6.13 -2.29 13.13
CA ARG A 183 5.29 -3.49 13.26
C ARG A 183 6.03 -4.64 13.93
N PHE A 184 7.25 -4.94 13.48
CA PHE A 184 8.06 -6.00 14.11
C PHE A 184 8.41 -5.71 15.56
N LYS A 185 8.69 -4.45 15.91
CA LYS A 185 9.08 -4.10 17.27
C LYS A 185 7.91 -4.19 18.26
N ARG A 186 6.70 -3.82 17.83
CA ARG A 186 5.50 -3.82 18.68
C ARG A 186 4.85 -5.20 18.81
N THR A 187 5.06 -6.10 17.88
CA THR A 187 4.28 -7.35 17.73
C THR A 187 4.83 -8.52 18.52
N ILE A 188 5.75 -8.32 19.45
CA ILE A 188 6.20 -9.39 20.36
C ILE A 188 5.08 -9.86 21.31
N SER A 189 3.99 -9.12 21.45
CA SER A 189 2.76 -9.62 22.04
C SER A 189 1.93 -10.32 20.96
N PHE A 190 1.63 -11.60 21.15
CA PHE A 190 0.88 -12.52 20.25
C PHE A 190 -0.57 -12.06 19.97
N VAL A 191 -0.82 -10.78 19.82
CA VAL A 191 -2.15 -10.21 19.61
C VAL A 191 -2.31 -9.87 18.13
N ASN A 192 -3.44 -10.27 17.54
CA ASN A 192 -3.83 -9.86 16.18
C ASN A 192 -3.00 -10.46 15.01
N VAL A 193 -2.56 -11.70 15.14
CA VAL A 193 -1.67 -12.35 14.16
C VAL A 193 -2.26 -12.37 12.74
N SER A 194 -3.58 -12.55 12.61
CA SER A 194 -4.24 -12.65 11.30
C SER A 194 -4.24 -11.33 10.52
N ASP A 195 -4.49 -10.21 11.20
CA ASP A 195 -4.44 -8.87 10.60
C ASP A 195 -3.00 -8.45 10.32
N LEU A 196 -2.10 -8.78 11.25
CA LEU A 196 -0.69 -8.49 11.09
C LEU A 196 -0.09 -9.14 9.85
N LEU A 197 -0.44 -10.40 9.56
CA LEU A 197 0.07 -11.11 8.40
C LEU A 197 -0.31 -10.39 7.10
N LEU A 198 -1.57 -9.98 6.97
CA LEU A 198 -2.05 -9.22 5.80
C LEU A 198 -1.37 -7.85 5.70
N GLU A 199 -1.18 -7.14 6.81
CA GLU A 199 -0.47 -5.87 6.85
C GLU A 199 1.01 -6.01 6.48
N LEU A 200 1.68 -7.06 6.93
CA LEU A 200 3.07 -7.33 6.56
C LEU A 200 3.20 -7.55 5.05
N PHE A 201 2.33 -8.35 4.44
CA PHE A 201 2.30 -8.51 3.00
C PHE A 201 2.04 -7.19 2.28
N ALA A 202 1.07 -6.39 2.77
CA ALA A 202 0.80 -5.08 2.21
C ALA A 202 2.05 -4.19 2.23
N ILE A 203 2.71 -4.04 3.38
CA ILE A 203 3.88 -3.17 3.54
C ILE A 203 5.06 -3.65 2.69
N VAL A 204 5.32 -4.98 2.64
CA VAL A 204 6.42 -5.54 1.84
C VAL A 204 6.19 -5.28 0.34
N PHE A 205 5.00 -5.54 -0.18
CA PHE A 205 4.70 -5.26 -1.59
C PHE A 205 4.67 -3.77 -1.91
N LEU A 206 4.22 -2.92 -0.98
CA LEU A 206 4.33 -1.47 -1.11
C LEU A 206 5.77 -1.01 -1.20
N MET A 207 6.63 -1.51 -0.33
CA MET A 207 8.06 -1.20 -0.34
C MET A 207 8.70 -1.59 -1.68
N LEU A 208 8.42 -2.81 -2.17
CA LEU A 208 8.92 -3.28 -3.46
C LEU A 208 8.38 -2.46 -4.64
N PHE A 209 7.10 -2.07 -4.59
CA PHE A 209 6.50 -1.21 -5.60
C PHE A 209 7.16 0.18 -5.61
N PHE A 210 7.32 0.83 -4.45
CA PHE A 210 7.95 2.14 -4.40
C PHE A 210 9.43 2.10 -4.75
N LEU A 211 10.13 1.00 -4.44
CA LEU A 211 11.50 0.79 -4.88
C LEU A 211 11.58 0.72 -6.42
N ALA A 212 10.74 -0.09 -7.05
CA ALA A 212 10.65 -0.14 -8.52
C ALA A 212 10.23 1.21 -9.11
N PHE A 213 9.28 1.90 -8.46
CA PHE A 213 8.83 3.22 -8.88
C PHE A 213 9.95 4.27 -8.83
N SER A 214 10.74 4.29 -7.75
CA SER A 214 11.88 5.20 -7.61
C SER A 214 12.97 4.93 -8.67
N GLN A 215 13.21 3.67 -9.02
CA GLN A 215 14.13 3.29 -10.11
C GLN A 215 13.66 3.84 -11.46
N VAL A 216 12.35 3.73 -11.77
CA VAL A 216 11.77 4.29 -13.00
C VAL A 216 11.89 5.82 -13.03
N VAL A 217 11.58 6.51 -11.92
CA VAL A 217 11.68 7.97 -11.83
C VAL A 217 13.13 8.43 -11.98
N SER A 218 14.08 7.67 -11.43
CA SER A 218 15.51 7.96 -11.50
C SER A 218 16.13 7.61 -12.84
N ALA A 219 15.38 6.95 -13.74
CA ALA A 219 15.85 6.44 -15.03
C ALA A 219 17.04 5.46 -14.92
N ILE A 220 17.10 4.68 -13.83
CA ILE A 220 18.08 3.63 -13.61
C ILE A 220 17.48 2.34 -14.16
N ASP A 221 18.17 1.68 -15.11
CA ASP A 221 17.75 0.42 -15.77
C ASP A 221 16.26 0.37 -16.15
N ALA A 222 15.77 1.47 -16.72
CA ALA A 222 14.34 1.66 -16.97
C ALA A 222 13.69 0.53 -17.78
N SER A 223 14.43 -0.11 -18.71
CA SER A 223 13.90 -1.16 -19.57
C SER A 223 13.49 -2.44 -18.83
N ASP A 224 14.20 -2.81 -17.76
CA ASP A 224 13.96 -4.06 -17.01
C ASP A 224 13.17 -3.86 -15.71
N VAL A 225 12.75 -2.62 -15.39
CA VAL A 225 12.05 -2.31 -14.14
C VAL A 225 10.53 -2.25 -14.32
N TYR A 226 10.02 -1.97 -15.53
CA TYR A 226 8.58 -1.76 -15.74
C TYR A 226 7.71 -2.96 -15.36
N TRP A 227 8.15 -4.19 -15.63
CA TRP A 227 7.40 -5.38 -15.23
C TRP A 227 7.29 -5.50 -13.70
N LYS A 228 8.31 -5.03 -12.94
CA LYS A 228 8.32 -5.04 -11.48
C LYS A 228 7.23 -4.14 -10.90
N LEU A 229 6.92 -3.00 -11.57
CA LEU A 229 5.81 -2.15 -11.14
C LEU A 229 4.47 -2.88 -11.15
N TYR A 230 4.21 -3.70 -12.18
CA TYR A 230 2.98 -4.51 -12.24
C TYR A 230 3.04 -5.67 -11.26
N ALA A 231 4.16 -6.40 -11.22
CA ALA A 231 4.34 -7.57 -10.37
C ALA A 231 4.21 -7.25 -8.87
N TYR A 232 4.68 -6.10 -8.45
CA TYR A 232 4.60 -5.69 -7.04
C TYR A 232 3.39 -4.78 -6.77
N GLY A 233 2.99 -3.95 -7.73
CA GLY A 233 1.90 -3.00 -7.55
C GLY A 233 0.53 -3.67 -7.45
N ILE A 234 0.25 -4.72 -8.20
CA ILE A 234 -1.03 -5.43 -8.15
C ILE A 234 -1.24 -6.08 -6.78
N PRO A 235 -0.31 -6.91 -6.24
CA PRO A 235 -0.42 -7.42 -4.88
C PRO A 235 -0.44 -6.31 -3.82
N ALA A 236 0.36 -5.25 -3.98
CA ALA A 236 0.36 -4.12 -3.05
C ALA A 236 -1.04 -3.50 -2.93
N ALA A 237 -1.66 -3.14 -4.06
CA ALA A 237 -3.01 -2.57 -4.06
C ALA A 237 -4.05 -3.55 -3.49
N MET A 238 -3.93 -4.83 -3.80
CA MET A 238 -4.84 -5.87 -3.29
C MET A 238 -4.74 -5.99 -1.76
N PHE A 239 -3.54 -6.13 -1.21
CA PHE A 239 -3.38 -6.31 0.23
C PHE A 239 -3.69 -5.03 1.02
N THR A 240 -3.37 -3.84 0.51
CA THR A 240 -3.74 -2.58 1.17
C THR A 240 -5.25 -2.38 1.21
N LEU A 241 -5.97 -2.69 0.12
CA LEU A 241 -7.44 -2.67 0.12
C LEU A 241 -8.02 -3.74 1.05
N MET A 242 -7.41 -4.92 1.13
CA MET A 242 -7.85 -5.97 2.05
C MET A 242 -7.65 -5.58 3.52
N CYS A 243 -6.64 -4.78 3.84
CA CYS A 243 -6.44 -4.24 5.19
C CYS A 243 -7.42 -3.09 5.50
N PHE A 244 -7.72 -2.23 4.52
CA PHE A 244 -8.53 -1.03 4.72
C PHE A 244 -10.04 -1.31 4.68
N LEU A 245 -10.54 -1.95 3.59
CA LEU A 245 -11.98 -2.03 3.33
C LEU A 245 -12.78 -2.76 4.42
N PRO A 246 -12.38 -3.94 4.92
CA PRO A 246 -13.15 -4.62 5.96
C PRO A 246 -13.26 -3.79 7.24
N ARG A 247 -12.17 -3.16 7.67
CA ARG A 247 -12.13 -2.30 8.87
C ARG A 247 -13.01 -1.07 8.69
N PHE A 248 -12.93 -0.43 7.52
CA PHE A 248 -13.76 0.72 7.19
C PHE A 248 -15.26 0.37 7.19
N ILE A 249 -15.65 -0.80 6.65
CA ILE A 249 -17.04 -1.26 6.64
C ILE A 249 -17.53 -1.50 8.07
N VAL A 250 -16.75 -2.19 8.91
CA VAL A 250 -17.11 -2.46 10.32
C VAL A 250 -17.29 -1.16 11.09
N MET A 251 -16.38 -0.18 10.90
CA MET A 251 -16.50 1.14 11.52
C MET A 251 -17.72 1.91 11.00
N ALA A 252 -17.99 1.89 9.70
CA ALA A 252 -19.12 2.60 9.08
C ALA A 252 -20.49 2.05 9.53
N VAL A 253 -20.55 0.76 9.88
CA VAL A 253 -21.76 0.13 10.46
C VAL A 253 -21.91 0.45 11.96
N GLY A 254 -20.95 1.14 12.58
CA GLY A 254 -21.00 1.58 13.98
C GLY A 254 -20.45 0.56 14.99
N HIS A 255 -19.75 -0.47 14.54
CA HIS A 255 -19.18 -1.53 15.37
C HIS A 255 -17.65 -1.41 15.52
N SER A 256 -17.18 -0.20 15.82
CA SER A 256 -15.73 0.05 16.00
C SER A 256 -15.13 -0.75 17.18
N GLU A 257 -15.95 -1.18 18.14
CA GLU A 257 -15.56 -2.04 19.26
C GLU A 257 -15.08 -3.44 18.84
N LEU A 258 -15.47 -3.91 17.64
CA LEU A 258 -15.01 -5.18 17.09
C LEU A 258 -13.61 -5.09 16.47
N LEU A 259 -13.12 -3.88 16.26
CA LEU A 259 -11.77 -3.64 15.76
C LEU A 259 -10.81 -3.62 16.95
N CYS A 260 -9.76 -4.42 16.89
CA CYS A 260 -8.77 -4.43 17.95
C CYS A 260 -8.17 -3.02 18.13
N THR A 261 -8.21 -2.51 19.35
CA THR A 261 -7.86 -1.13 19.72
C THR A 261 -6.41 -0.74 19.37
N HIS A 262 -5.55 -1.72 19.13
CA HIS A 262 -4.14 -1.47 18.84
C HIS A 262 -3.85 -1.09 17.37
N HIS A 263 -4.81 -1.25 16.46
CA HIS A 263 -4.62 -0.98 15.04
C HIS A 263 -5.75 -0.08 14.51
N GLY A 264 -5.54 1.22 14.63
CA GLY A 264 -6.41 2.21 13.98
C GLY A 264 -6.47 1.99 12.45
N ILE A 265 -7.46 2.58 11.81
CA ILE A 265 -7.57 2.57 10.34
C ILE A 265 -6.46 3.43 9.75
N SER A 266 -5.67 2.84 8.85
CA SER A 266 -4.64 3.56 8.09
C SER A 266 -5.28 4.11 6.81
N TYR A 267 -5.55 5.40 6.77
CA TYR A 267 -6.12 6.06 5.58
C TYR A 267 -5.15 6.08 4.40
N SER A 268 -3.84 6.04 4.68
CA SER A 268 -2.82 5.94 3.64
C SER A 268 -2.95 4.67 2.80
N ASP A 269 -3.46 3.57 3.36
CA ASP A 269 -3.63 2.31 2.64
C ASP A 269 -4.63 2.47 1.48
N LEU A 270 -5.71 3.24 1.67
CA LEU A 270 -6.65 3.58 0.59
C LEU A 270 -6.02 4.52 -0.44
N GLY A 271 -5.38 5.61 0.02
CA GLY A 271 -4.76 6.59 -0.89
C GLY A 271 -3.69 5.96 -1.77
N VAL A 272 -2.85 5.11 -1.19
CA VAL A 272 -1.80 4.38 -1.90
C VAL A 272 -2.39 3.36 -2.88
N ALA A 273 -3.43 2.61 -2.51
CA ALA A 273 -4.08 1.67 -3.41
C ALA A 273 -4.65 2.38 -4.65
N ILE A 274 -5.35 3.50 -4.46
CA ILE A 274 -5.89 4.33 -5.55
C ILE A 274 -4.75 4.83 -6.46
N TYR A 275 -3.65 5.31 -5.86
CA TYR A 275 -2.50 5.79 -6.60
C TYR A 275 -1.86 4.68 -7.45
N ILE A 276 -1.65 3.49 -6.87
CA ILE A 276 -1.07 2.34 -7.57
C ILE A 276 -1.97 1.92 -8.73
N ILE A 277 -3.26 1.72 -8.50
CA ILE A 277 -4.22 1.30 -9.53
C ILE A 277 -4.21 2.30 -10.68
N TYR A 278 -4.27 3.60 -10.38
CA TYR A 278 -4.21 4.63 -11.41
C TYR A 278 -2.89 4.61 -12.17
N ALA A 279 -1.75 4.50 -11.47
CA ALA A 279 -0.42 4.47 -12.07
C ALA A 279 -0.25 3.27 -13.02
N LEU A 280 -0.81 2.12 -12.68
CA LEU A 280 -0.79 0.92 -13.52
C LEU A 280 -1.72 1.04 -14.74
N LEU A 281 -2.97 1.52 -14.54
CA LEU A 281 -3.95 1.67 -15.61
C LEU A 281 -3.54 2.76 -16.62
N SER A 282 -3.02 3.89 -16.17
CA SER A 282 -2.59 4.97 -17.05
C SER A 282 -1.43 4.55 -17.96
N ARG A 283 -0.51 3.74 -17.45
CA ARG A 283 0.60 3.18 -18.22
C ARG A 283 0.15 2.09 -19.18
N ALA A 284 -0.76 1.21 -18.77
CA ALA A 284 -1.34 0.21 -19.66
C ALA A 284 -2.02 0.86 -20.88
N LYS A 285 -2.79 1.93 -20.67
CA LYS A 285 -3.46 2.68 -21.76
C LYS A 285 -2.45 3.33 -22.71
N ALA A 286 -1.39 3.95 -22.19
CA ALA A 286 -0.37 4.59 -23.02
C ALA A 286 0.39 3.56 -23.88
N GLN A 287 0.61 2.37 -23.36
CA GLN A 287 1.26 1.29 -24.11
C GLN A 287 0.39 0.75 -25.25
N THR A 288 -0.92 0.63 -25.04
CA THR A 288 -1.87 0.19 -26.08
C THR A 288 -1.89 1.19 -27.24
N ASN A 289 -1.92 2.49 -26.97
CA ASN A 289 -1.91 3.54 -27.99
C ASN A 289 -0.61 3.52 -28.84
N ASN A 290 0.55 3.37 -28.20
CA ASN A 290 1.84 3.31 -28.93
C ASN A 290 1.94 2.07 -29.85
N THR A 291 1.29 0.97 -29.47
CA THR A 291 1.28 -0.25 -30.30
C THR A 291 0.35 -0.09 -31.51
N GLU A 292 -0.70 0.72 -31.40
CA GLU A 292 -1.60 1.05 -32.51
C GLU A 292 -0.92 1.98 -33.52
N GLU A 293 -0.22 3.03 -33.07
CA GLU A 293 0.54 3.96 -33.91
C GLU A 293 1.70 3.29 -34.68
N GLN A 294 2.27 2.20 -34.16
CA GLN A 294 3.33 1.43 -34.86
C GLN A 294 2.77 0.39 -35.84
N SER A 295 1.49 0.11 -35.83
CA SER A 295 0.84 -0.87 -36.71
C SER A 295 0.11 -0.24 -37.92
N GLU A 296 -0.01 1.09 -37.92
CA GLU A 296 -0.43 1.89 -39.09
C GLU A 296 0.78 2.34 -39.91
#